data_4d01a998c596a9d2829ca1d6cdcd6e8b
#
_entry.id   4d01a998c596a9d2829ca1d6cdcd6e8b
#
_cell.length_a   1.000
_cell.length_b   1.000
_cell.length_c   1.000
_cell.angle_alpha   90.00
_cell.angle_beta   90.00
_cell.angle_gamma   90.00
#
_symmetry.space_group_name_H-M   'P 1'
#
loop_
_entity.id
_entity.type
_entity.pdbx_description
1 polymer ?
#
loop_
_entity_poly.entity_id
_entity_poly.type
_entity_poly.pdbx_seq_one_letter_code
_entity_poly.pdbx_strand_id
1 'polypeptide(L)'
;MILLIMGVTGSGKSTVGILLAERLAWVFLEADEFHSPENIAKMHNGIPLTDADRLPWLDAIHARLLALHSEGKNIVLACSALKQSYRQRLAENLPVEVVYLKGSPVFIGERLRQRRGHFAGTPILAGQFADLEEPRDVFTISVELPSEEIARKIFKHFSLAPESSIDAPSLLKKNRWRLLPFLFLLYVVAYLDRINVGFAALQMKAQLGFSDSVYGLGAGIFFLGYFLFQVPANLALERVGARRWISALMICWGIVSGCMFAIHSAGSFYSLRFLLGAAEAGFFPGVIFYLRSWFPASARAGVVALFMTAGPVSGVLGGPISGWLLDWNHLGGLAGWQWMFLLEAIPAVVLGFAAWFFLTDNPGRAPWLSPEEKSWLLQTLDEEASLALAKSTEHPSLWFVSAPLWGFALVYFGLNTCTYGISLWLPTALRSLTGLPNFLLGLLSAVPYLAATILMVLIGMHSDRTGERRRHIALSAFAGGAALVISGFSSSIAMSVFCFAIALSASSSMAGPFWAMASGSFTTVAAARSIALINAIGNLGSGFGPYWIGHLRDTTGSFRTGLLSVATMLTLAGLIVLFLDRSPRRST
;
A
#
# COMPACT_ATOMS: atom_id res chain seq x y z
N MET A 1 -15.50 -9.19 -37.05
CA MET A 1 -16.68 -8.78 -36.25
C MET A 1 -16.63 -7.27 -36.05
N ILE A 2 -17.79 -6.60 -36.08
CA ILE A 2 -17.91 -5.16 -35.86
C ILE A 2 -18.92 -4.93 -34.73
N LEU A 3 -18.51 -4.24 -33.65
CA LEU A 3 -19.41 -3.83 -32.55
C LEU A 3 -19.77 -2.36 -32.72
N LEU A 4 -21.04 -2.08 -32.95
CA LEU A 4 -21.59 -0.72 -32.98
C LEU A 4 -22.13 -0.37 -31.57
N ILE A 5 -21.43 0.51 -30.87
CA ILE A 5 -21.87 1.05 -29.57
C ILE A 5 -22.71 2.28 -29.84
N MET A 6 -24.04 2.16 -29.69
CA MET A 6 -24.97 3.24 -29.99
C MET A 6 -25.65 3.84 -28.75
N GLY A 7 -26.19 5.04 -28.92
CA GLY A 7 -26.96 5.76 -27.89
C GLY A 7 -26.85 7.28 -28.07
N VAL A 8 -27.65 8.03 -27.31
CA VAL A 8 -27.67 9.51 -27.38
C VAL A 8 -26.36 10.11 -26.85
N THR A 9 -26.15 11.41 -27.10
CA THR A 9 -25.00 12.13 -26.55
C THR A 9 -24.99 12.02 -25.01
N GLY A 10 -23.80 11.87 -24.42
CA GLY A 10 -23.66 11.68 -22.96
C GLY A 10 -23.94 10.25 -22.45
N SER A 11 -24.36 9.30 -23.28
CA SER A 11 -24.58 7.89 -22.87
C SER A 11 -23.27 7.13 -22.56
N GLY A 12 -22.11 7.66 -22.93
CA GLY A 12 -20.80 7.03 -22.64
C GLY A 12 -20.27 6.13 -23.75
N LYS A 13 -20.76 6.25 -24.98
CA LYS A 13 -20.33 5.45 -26.15
C LYS A 13 -18.81 5.38 -26.33
N SER A 14 -18.16 6.55 -26.41
CA SER A 14 -16.71 6.65 -26.61
C SER A 14 -15.95 6.03 -25.44
N THR A 15 -16.39 6.27 -24.20
CA THR A 15 -15.74 5.70 -22.99
C THR A 15 -15.82 4.18 -22.97
N VAL A 16 -17.00 3.62 -23.26
CA VAL A 16 -17.21 2.16 -23.31
C VAL A 16 -16.53 1.59 -24.55
N GLY A 17 -16.60 2.27 -25.69
CA GLY A 17 -15.98 1.82 -26.96
C GLY A 17 -14.47 1.74 -26.87
N ILE A 18 -13.79 2.75 -26.32
CA ILE A 18 -12.35 2.76 -26.08
C ILE A 18 -11.95 1.61 -25.14
N LEU A 19 -12.67 1.46 -24.01
CA LEU A 19 -12.41 0.40 -23.04
C LEU A 19 -12.53 -1.00 -23.65
N LEU A 20 -13.54 -1.22 -24.51
CA LEU A 20 -13.73 -2.48 -25.23
C LEU A 20 -12.60 -2.72 -26.22
N ALA A 21 -12.27 -1.71 -27.03
CA ALA A 21 -11.24 -1.82 -28.06
C ALA A 21 -9.85 -2.10 -27.47
N GLU A 22 -9.50 -1.40 -26.38
CA GLU A 22 -8.24 -1.63 -25.64
C GLU A 22 -8.14 -3.06 -25.10
N ARG A 23 -9.23 -3.57 -24.47
CA ARG A 23 -9.23 -4.92 -23.89
C ARG A 23 -9.23 -6.04 -24.92
N LEU A 24 -9.83 -5.81 -26.08
CA LEU A 24 -9.92 -6.79 -27.16
C LEU A 24 -8.76 -6.67 -28.17
N ALA A 25 -7.91 -5.65 -28.05
CA ALA A 25 -6.94 -5.25 -29.08
C ALA A 25 -7.61 -5.05 -30.46
N TRP A 26 -8.83 -4.46 -30.47
CA TRP A 26 -9.59 -4.16 -31.67
C TRP A 26 -9.39 -2.71 -32.10
N VAL A 27 -9.68 -2.42 -33.38
CA VAL A 27 -9.62 -1.05 -33.89
C VAL A 27 -10.79 -0.25 -33.33
N PHE A 28 -10.52 0.89 -32.69
CA PHE A 28 -11.54 1.85 -32.27
C PHE A 28 -11.78 2.89 -33.36
N LEU A 29 -13.05 3.16 -33.64
CA LEU A 29 -13.49 4.25 -34.53
C LEU A 29 -14.49 5.13 -33.78
N GLU A 30 -14.24 6.45 -33.78
CA GLU A 30 -15.18 7.46 -33.30
C GLU A 30 -15.91 8.07 -34.50
N ALA A 31 -17.22 7.87 -34.58
CA ALA A 31 -18.02 8.35 -35.71
C ALA A 31 -17.96 9.86 -35.91
N ASP A 32 -17.79 10.62 -34.81
CA ASP A 32 -17.76 12.09 -34.86
C ASP A 32 -16.54 12.62 -35.64
N GLU A 33 -15.47 11.82 -35.81
CA GLU A 33 -14.29 12.19 -36.57
C GLU A 33 -14.50 12.21 -38.10
N PHE A 34 -15.60 11.61 -38.58
CA PHE A 34 -15.94 11.50 -40.00
C PHE A 34 -16.83 12.64 -40.52
N HIS A 35 -17.20 13.59 -39.67
CA HIS A 35 -18.02 14.72 -40.09
C HIS A 35 -17.24 15.66 -41.01
N SER A 36 -17.92 16.18 -42.06
CA SER A 36 -17.33 17.20 -42.92
C SER A 36 -17.13 18.52 -42.16
N PRO A 37 -16.20 19.39 -42.58
CA PRO A 37 -16.02 20.71 -41.97
C PRO A 37 -17.31 21.53 -41.91
N GLU A 38 -18.21 21.41 -42.91
CA GLU A 38 -19.51 22.08 -42.97
C GLU A 38 -20.45 21.56 -41.85
N ASN A 39 -20.48 20.24 -41.65
CA ASN A 39 -21.28 19.62 -40.60
C ASN A 39 -20.74 20.00 -39.20
N ILE A 40 -19.44 20.03 -39.02
CA ILE A 40 -18.79 20.48 -37.78
C ILE A 40 -19.18 21.94 -37.49
N ALA A 41 -19.13 22.82 -38.50
CA ALA A 41 -19.54 24.23 -38.36
C ALA A 41 -21.03 24.37 -37.99
N LYS A 42 -21.92 23.59 -38.59
CA LYS A 42 -23.34 23.56 -38.21
C LYS A 42 -23.52 23.16 -36.75
N MET A 43 -22.88 22.06 -36.32
CA MET A 43 -22.97 21.57 -34.94
C MET A 43 -22.42 22.59 -33.93
N HIS A 44 -21.32 23.28 -34.24
CA HIS A 44 -20.77 24.34 -33.38
C HIS A 44 -21.71 25.53 -33.22
N ASN A 45 -22.49 25.83 -34.27
CA ASN A 45 -23.47 26.91 -34.24
C ASN A 45 -24.84 26.47 -33.70
N GLY A 46 -24.95 25.24 -33.15
CA GLY A 46 -26.19 24.70 -32.60
C GLY A 46 -27.27 24.37 -33.67
N ILE A 47 -26.89 24.29 -34.94
CA ILE A 47 -27.79 23.97 -36.05
C ILE A 47 -27.89 22.44 -36.18
N PRO A 48 -29.09 21.83 -36.04
CA PRO A 48 -29.26 20.40 -36.20
C PRO A 48 -28.93 19.93 -37.63
N LEU A 49 -28.23 18.80 -37.73
CA LEU A 49 -27.95 18.17 -39.03
C LEU A 49 -29.21 17.52 -39.58
N THR A 50 -29.51 17.74 -40.84
CA THR A 50 -30.56 17.03 -41.59
C THR A 50 -30.12 15.63 -41.99
N ASP A 51 -31.07 14.78 -42.44
CA ASP A 51 -30.72 13.45 -42.98
C ASP A 51 -29.83 13.57 -44.23
N ALA A 52 -30.01 14.59 -45.07
CA ALA A 52 -29.15 14.87 -46.22
C ALA A 52 -27.70 15.21 -45.80
N ASP A 53 -27.50 15.91 -44.68
CA ASP A 53 -26.16 16.19 -44.13
C ASP A 53 -25.49 14.94 -43.53
N ARG A 54 -26.27 13.98 -43.06
CA ARG A 54 -25.78 12.76 -42.40
C ARG A 54 -25.45 11.64 -43.37
N LEU A 55 -26.07 11.58 -44.56
CA LEU A 55 -25.83 10.51 -45.54
C LEU A 55 -24.35 10.42 -45.99
N PRO A 56 -23.67 11.50 -46.40
CA PRO A 56 -22.26 11.42 -46.76
C PRO A 56 -21.35 11.00 -45.58
N TRP A 57 -21.69 11.40 -44.37
CA TRP A 57 -21.00 11.01 -43.17
C TRP A 57 -21.14 9.51 -42.86
N LEU A 58 -22.35 8.95 -42.99
CA LEU A 58 -22.59 7.50 -42.82
C LEU A 58 -21.84 6.70 -43.91
N ASP A 59 -21.78 7.21 -45.14
CA ASP A 59 -21.06 6.56 -46.25
C ASP A 59 -19.56 6.53 -45.99
N ALA A 60 -18.99 7.60 -45.46
CA ALA A 60 -17.56 7.65 -45.10
C ALA A 60 -17.24 6.64 -43.98
N ILE A 61 -18.09 6.53 -42.97
CA ILE A 61 -17.92 5.52 -41.92
C ILE A 61 -18.04 4.11 -42.49
N HIS A 62 -19.08 3.84 -43.29
CA HIS A 62 -19.30 2.54 -43.89
C HIS A 62 -18.12 2.11 -44.78
N ALA A 63 -17.61 3.00 -45.64
CA ALA A 63 -16.44 2.75 -46.47
C ALA A 63 -15.20 2.39 -45.60
N ARG A 64 -15.00 3.06 -44.47
CA ARG A 64 -13.92 2.75 -43.53
C ARG A 64 -14.12 1.40 -42.86
N LEU A 65 -15.34 1.06 -42.47
CA LEU A 65 -15.67 -0.26 -41.89
C LEU A 65 -15.39 -1.39 -42.90
N LEU A 66 -15.79 -1.22 -44.16
CA LEU A 66 -15.52 -2.18 -45.24
C LEU A 66 -14.02 -2.40 -45.45
N ALA A 67 -13.24 -1.32 -45.53
CA ALA A 67 -11.78 -1.40 -45.68
C ALA A 67 -11.13 -2.19 -44.56
N LEU A 68 -11.44 -1.88 -43.31
CA LEU A 68 -10.88 -2.56 -42.14
C LEU A 68 -11.36 -4.01 -42.01
N HIS A 69 -12.62 -4.27 -42.37
CA HIS A 69 -13.16 -5.63 -42.39
C HIS A 69 -12.50 -6.51 -43.45
N SER A 70 -12.22 -5.96 -44.62
CA SER A 70 -11.47 -6.67 -45.68
C SER A 70 -10.02 -6.96 -45.29
N GLU A 71 -9.43 -6.16 -44.38
CA GLU A 71 -8.14 -6.42 -43.77
C GLU A 71 -8.21 -7.50 -42.65
N GLY A 72 -9.39 -8.08 -42.39
CA GLY A 72 -9.59 -9.08 -41.33
C GLY A 72 -9.59 -8.50 -39.91
N LYS A 73 -9.71 -7.18 -39.74
CA LYS A 73 -9.67 -6.53 -38.45
C LYS A 73 -11.05 -6.57 -37.76
N ASN A 74 -11.05 -6.74 -36.47
CA ASN A 74 -12.22 -6.53 -35.63
C ASN A 74 -12.29 -5.06 -35.18
N ILE A 75 -13.52 -4.51 -35.08
CA ILE A 75 -13.74 -3.08 -34.94
C ILE A 75 -14.76 -2.80 -33.85
N VAL A 76 -14.51 -1.77 -33.06
CA VAL A 76 -15.51 -1.13 -32.17
C VAL A 76 -15.80 0.26 -32.72
N LEU A 77 -17.03 0.50 -33.14
CA LEU A 77 -17.50 1.79 -33.63
C LEU A 77 -18.37 2.47 -32.56
N ALA A 78 -17.99 3.65 -32.11
CA ALA A 78 -18.86 4.51 -31.30
C ALA A 78 -19.63 5.46 -32.24
N CYS A 79 -20.96 5.29 -32.34
CA CYS A 79 -21.81 6.10 -33.20
C CYS A 79 -23.18 6.31 -32.54
N SER A 80 -23.81 7.48 -32.68
CA SER A 80 -25.15 7.70 -32.17
C SER A 80 -26.19 6.78 -32.83
N ALA A 81 -26.14 6.59 -34.14
CA ALA A 81 -26.92 5.66 -34.97
C ALA A 81 -28.43 5.59 -34.59
N LEU A 82 -29.05 6.78 -34.34
CA LEU A 82 -30.36 6.89 -33.69
C LEU A 82 -31.50 6.31 -34.51
N LYS A 83 -31.48 6.49 -35.83
CA LYS A 83 -32.54 5.98 -36.74
C LYS A 83 -32.21 4.58 -37.25
N GLN A 84 -33.24 3.78 -37.52
CA GLN A 84 -33.07 2.43 -38.08
C GLN A 84 -32.37 2.47 -39.44
N SER A 85 -32.72 3.44 -40.30
CA SER A 85 -32.09 3.64 -41.60
C SER A 85 -30.57 3.86 -41.49
N TYR A 86 -30.08 4.56 -40.46
CA TYR A 86 -28.65 4.76 -40.25
C TYR A 86 -27.95 3.46 -39.87
N ARG A 87 -28.56 2.66 -38.97
CA ARG A 87 -28.03 1.35 -38.58
C ARG A 87 -27.96 0.38 -39.75
N GLN A 88 -29.03 0.35 -40.58
CA GLN A 88 -29.04 -0.49 -41.79
C GLN A 88 -27.95 -0.10 -42.78
N ARG A 89 -27.71 1.21 -42.99
CA ARG A 89 -26.67 1.68 -43.91
C ARG A 89 -25.27 1.34 -43.39
N LEU A 90 -25.02 1.48 -42.09
CA LEU A 90 -23.73 1.10 -41.48
C LEU A 90 -23.50 -0.42 -41.52
N ALA A 91 -24.56 -1.23 -41.45
CA ALA A 91 -24.48 -2.69 -41.46
C ALA A 91 -24.56 -3.32 -42.85
N GLU A 92 -24.69 -2.53 -43.91
CA GLU A 92 -24.84 -3.05 -45.31
C GLU A 92 -23.63 -3.91 -45.69
N ASN A 93 -23.86 -5.20 -45.96
CA ASN A 93 -22.83 -6.20 -46.31
C ASN A 93 -21.73 -6.39 -45.22
N LEU A 94 -21.99 -6.04 -43.95
CA LEU A 94 -21.06 -6.18 -42.87
C LEU A 94 -21.69 -6.91 -41.68
N PRO A 95 -20.93 -7.76 -40.95
CA PRO A 95 -21.41 -8.44 -39.74
C PRO A 95 -21.34 -7.48 -38.52
N VAL A 96 -22.30 -6.53 -38.43
CA VAL A 96 -22.39 -5.52 -37.39
C VAL A 96 -23.31 -6.01 -36.29
N GLU A 97 -22.78 -6.11 -35.07
CA GLU A 97 -23.54 -6.36 -33.85
C GLU A 97 -23.77 -5.04 -33.11
N VAL A 98 -25.02 -4.78 -32.71
CA VAL A 98 -25.40 -3.52 -32.11
C VAL A 98 -25.53 -3.64 -30.60
N VAL A 99 -24.87 -2.74 -29.88
CA VAL A 99 -24.99 -2.56 -28.42
C VAL A 99 -25.66 -1.22 -28.15
N TYR A 100 -26.86 -1.23 -27.59
CA TYR A 100 -27.59 -0.03 -27.24
C TYR A 100 -27.36 0.37 -25.77
N LEU A 101 -26.71 1.52 -25.56
CA LEU A 101 -26.53 2.15 -24.26
C LEU A 101 -27.77 2.98 -23.89
N LYS A 102 -28.69 2.35 -23.16
CA LYS A 102 -29.97 2.95 -22.77
C LYS A 102 -29.87 3.72 -21.47
N GLY A 103 -30.33 4.97 -21.46
CA GLY A 103 -30.45 5.79 -20.25
C GLY A 103 -31.64 6.73 -20.32
N SER A 104 -32.18 7.12 -19.15
CA SER A 104 -33.25 8.09 -19.08
C SER A 104 -32.76 9.50 -19.45
N PRO A 105 -33.64 10.36 -20.04
CA PRO A 105 -33.28 11.75 -20.34
C PRO A 105 -32.80 12.53 -19.11
N VAL A 106 -33.38 12.25 -17.94
CA VAL A 106 -33.01 12.87 -16.66
C VAL A 106 -31.58 12.50 -16.27
N PHE A 107 -31.28 11.20 -16.24
CA PHE A 107 -29.94 10.70 -15.83
C PHE A 107 -28.83 11.20 -16.77
N ILE A 108 -29.05 11.10 -18.08
CA ILE A 108 -28.05 11.55 -19.07
C ILE A 108 -27.89 13.08 -19.02
N GLY A 109 -28.98 13.81 -18.81
CA GLY A 109 -28.96 15.28 -18.67
C GLY A 109 -28.15 15.73 -17.44
N GLU A 110 -28.27 15.04 -16.31
CA GLU A 110 -27.47 15.31 -15.10
C GLU A 110 -26.00 15.01 -15.33
N ARG A 111 -25.68 13.89 -15.97
CA ARG A 111 -24.32 13.49 -16.32
C ARG A 111 -23.64 14.49 -17.27
N LEU A 112 -24.37 15.04 -18.23
CA LEU A 112 -23.86 16.09 -19.12
C LEU A 112 -23.61 17.42 -18.39
N ARG A 113 -24.48 17.81 -17.46
CA ARG A 113 -24.28 19.03 -16.63
C ARG A 113 -23.05 18.97 -15.75
N GLN A 114 -22.65 17.78 -15.29
CA GLN A 114 -21.46 17.58 -14.47
C GLN A 114 -20.13 17.59 -15.27
N ARG A 115 -20.19 17.43 -16.59
CA ARG A 115 -19.01 17.52 -17.47
C ARG A 115 -18.70 18.99 -17.82
N ARG A 116 -17.67 19.56 -17.24
CA ARG A 116 -17.11 20.85 -17.65
C ARG A 116 -16.45 20.72 -19.03
N GLY A 117 -16.91 21.54 -19.99
CA GLY A 117 -16.25 21.68 -21.31
C GLY A 117 -16.94 21.08 -22.52
N HIS A 118 -18.16 20.53 -22.42
CA HIS A 118 -18.92 20.10 -23.59
C HIS A 118 -19.97 21.15 -24.01
N PHE A 119 -19.81 21.70 -25.22
CA PHE A 119 -20.72 22.69 -25.84
C PHE A 119 -22.07 22.11 -26.30
N ALA A 120 -22.35 20.82 -26.09
CA ALA A 120 -23.61 20.20 -26.43
C ALA A 120 -24.65 20.42 -25.32
N GLY A 121 -25.31 21.57 -25.36
CA GLY A 121 -26.35 21.93 -24.40
C GLY A 121 -27.60 21.02 -24.44
N THR A 122 -28.45 21.16 -23.42
CA THR A 122 -29.73 20.48 -23.22
C THR A 122 -30.62 20.40 -24.51
N PRO A 123 -30.60 21.34 -25.47
CA PRO A 123 -31.38 21.26 -26.70
C PRO A 123 -30.99 20.11 -27.63
N ILE A 124 -29.69 19.78 -27.75
CA ILE A 124 -29.20 18.70 -28.62
C ILE A 124 -29.66 17.34 -28.07
N LEU A 125 -29.63 17.16 -26.75
CA LEU A 125 -30.09 15.95 -26.10
C LEU A 125 -31.57 15.68 -26.34
N ALA A 126 -32.43 16.71 -26.20
CA ALA A 126 -33.86 16.60 -26.46
C ALA A 126 -34.17 16.22 -27.91
N GLY A 127 -33.44 16.83 -28.87
CA GLY A 127 -33.55 16.49 -30.29
C GLY A 127 -33.13 15.04 -30.57
N GLN A 128 -32.04 14.57 -29.95
CA GLN A 128 -31.58 13.18 -30.11
C GLN A 128 -32.56 12.16 -29.52
N PHE A 129 -33.21 12.46 -28.41
CA PHE A 129 -34.25 11.59 -27.89
C PHE A 129 -35.51 11.57 -28.77
N ALA A 130 -35.84 12.69 -29.45
CA ALA A 130 -36.94 12.75 -30.42
C ALA A 130 -36.61 11.97 -31.70
N ASP A 131 -35.35 11.99 -32.15
CA ASP A 131 -34.86 11.23 -33.32
C ASP A 131 -34.62 9.75 -33.02
N LEU A 132 -34.61 9.33 -31.74
CA LEU A 132 -34.22 7.98 -31.33
C LEU A 132 -35.32 6.98 -31.65
N GLU A 133 -35.09 6.15 -32.66
CA GLU A 133 -35.85 4.93 -32.90
C GLU A 133 -35.18 3.79 -32.10
N GLU A 134 -35.80 3.45 -30.94
CA GLU A 134 -35.24 2.39 -30.08
C GLU A 134 -35.07 1.09 -30.89
N PRO A 135 -33.83 0.52 -30.92
CA PRO A 135 -33.61 -0.71 -31.66
C PRO A 135 -34.30 -1.88 -30.98
N ARG A 136 -34.84 -2.81 -31.78
CA ARG A 136 -35.43 -4.08 -31.32
C ARG A 136 -34.40 -5.20 -31.55
N ASP A 137 -34.46 -6.22 -30.72
CA ASP A 137 -33.62 -7.43 -30.85
C ASP A 137 -32.10 -7.16 -30.86
N VAL A 138 -31.65 -6.16 -30.07
CA VAL A 138 -30.22 -5.84 -29.88
C VAL A 138 -29.86 -5.92 -28.39
N PHE A 139 -28.57 -6.11 -28.11
CA PHE A 139 -28.10 -6.11 -26.73
C PHE A 139 -28.24 -4.71 -26.13
N THR A 140 -29.19 -4.57 -25.22
CA THR A 140 -29.49 -3.30 -24.52
C THR A 140 -28.98 -3.34 -23.10
N ILE A 141 -28.25 -2.28 -22.69
CA ILE A 141 -27.66 -2.17 -21.37
C ILE A 141 -27.88 -0.77 -20.78
N SER A 142 -28.19 -0.70 -19.46
CA SER A 142 -28.35 0.57 -18.77
C SER A 142 -27.02 1.30 -18.59
N VAL A 143 -27.01 2.61 -18.89
CA VAL A 143 -25.86 3.50 -18.66
C VAL A 143 -25.68 3.93 -17.20
N GLU A 144 -26.56 3.51 -16.31
CA GLU A 144 -26.44 3.75 -14.87
C GLU A 144 -25.37 2.88 -14.23
N LEU A 145 -24.97 1.81 -14.91
CA LEU A 145 -23.85 0.95 -14.48
C LEU A 145 -22.50 1.63 -14.74
N PRO A 146 -21.47 1.31 -13.94
CA PRO A 146 -20.10 1.72 -14.23
C PRO A 146 -19.62 1.20 -15.60
N SER A 147 -18.80 1.98 -16.32
CA SER A 147 -18.31 1.62 -17.66
C SER A 147 -17.61 0.26 -17.71
N GLU A 148 -16.91 -0.11 -16.62
CA GLU A 148 -16.26 -1.41 -16.44
C GLU A 148 -17.28 -2.57 -16.39
N GLU A 149 -18.39 -2.36 -15.73
CA GLU A 149 -19.44 -3.38 -15.64
C GLU A 149 -20.21 -3.51 -16.95
N ILE A 150 -20.42 -2.40 -17.66
CA ILE A 150 -21.00 -2.38 -19.01
C ILE A 150 -20.12 -3.20 -19.95
N ALA A 151 -18.80 -2.93 -19.99
CA ALA A 151 -17.87 -3.67 -20.83
C ALA A 151 -17.87 -5.17 -20.51
N ARG A 152 -17.85 -5.57 -19.23
CA ARG A 152 -17.91 -6.98 -18.81
C ARG A 152 -19.17 -7.69 -19.27
N LYS A 153 -20.34 -7.03 -19.22
CA LYS A 153 -21.60 -7.60 -19.70
C LYS A 153 -21.62 -7.76 -21.22
N ILE A 154 -21.02 -6.81 -21.97
CA ILE A 154 -20.83 -6.90 -23.43
C ILE A 154 -19.93 -8.09 -23.77
N PHE A 155 -18.79 -8.23 -23.09
CA PHE A 155 -17.89 -9.38 -23.28
C PHE A 155 -18.62 -10.72 -23.08
N LYS A 156 -19.41 -10.82 -22.00
CA LYS A 156 -20.16 -12.05 -21.70
C LYS A 156 -21.20 -12.34 -22.77
N HIS A 157 -21.95 -11.33 -23.22
CA HIS A 157 -23.04 -11.52 -24.17
C HIS A 157 -22.55 -12.00 -25.54
N PHE A 158 -21.47 -11.38 -26.05
CA PHE A 158 -20.94 -11.70 -27.36
C PHE A 158 -19.81 -12.76 -27.33
N SER A 159 -19.53 -13.34 -26.17
CA SER A 159 -18.45 -14.32 -25.96
C SER A 159 -17.10 -13.83 -26.50
N LEU A 160 -16.80 -12.52 -26.34
CA LEU A 160 -15.66 -11.86 -26.94
C LEU A 160 -14.37 -11.98 -26.13
N ALA A 161 -14.50 -12.16 -24.84
CA ALA A 161 -13.33 -12.51 -24.07
C ALA A 161 -12.98 -13.97 -24.41
N PRO A 162 -11.70 -14.34 -24.62
CA PRO A 162 -11.33 -15.70 -24.29
C PRO A 162 -11.91 -15.92 -22.90
N GLU A 163 -12.68 -16.97 -22.69
CA GLU A 163 -12.99 -17.41 -21.35
C GLU A 163 -11.63 -17.57 -20.66
N SER A 164 -11.17 -16.49 -19.99
CA SER A 164 -10.15 -16.68 -19.00
C SER A 164 -10.89 -17.46 -17.93
N SER A 165 -10.79 -18.77 -18.04
CA SER A 165 -11.33 -19.75 -17.07
C SER A 165 -10.75 -19.52 -15.67
N ILE A 166 -10.05 -18.40 -15.48
CA ILE A 166 -9.33 -18.03 -14.29
C ILE A 166 -10.23 -17.17 -13.42
N ASP A 167 -10.67 -17.76 -12.36
CA ASP A 167 -11.21 -17.03 -11.22
C ASP A 167 -10.06 -16.25 -10.53
N ALA A 168 -9.81 -15.03 -11.00
CA ALA A 168 -8.73 -14.18 -10.49
C ALA A 168 -8.80 -14.00 -8.94
N PRO A 169 -9.98 -13.77 -8.31
CA PRO A 169 -10.10 -13.78 -6.85
C PRO A 169 -9.62 -15.10 -6.20
N SER A 170 -9.99 -16.25 -6.75
CA SER A 170 -9.57 -17.56 -6.24
C SER A 170 -8.05 -17.75 -6.41
N LEU A 171 -7.49 -17.42 -7.56
CA LEU A 171 -6.05 -17.45 -7.81
C LEU A 171 -5.27 -16.58 -6.81
N LEU A 172 -5.70 -15.34 -6.62
CA LEU A 172 -5.04 -14.42 -5.68
C LEU A 172 -5.19 -14.89 -4.22
N LYS A 173 -6.33 -15.50 -3.86
CA LYS A 173 -6.53 -16.15 -2.57
C LYS A 173 -5.57 -17.34 -2.38
N LYS A 174 -5.40 -18.19 -3.40
CA LYS A 174 -4.47 -19.32 -3.42
C LYS A 174 -3.02 -18.85 -3.17
N ASN A 175 -2.56 -17.83 -3.90
CA ASN A 175 -1.25 -17.25 -3.71
C ASN A 175 -1.09 -16.62 -2.32
N ARG A 176 -2.11 -15.91 -1.82
CA ARG A 176 -2.09 -15.31 -0.48
C ARG A 176 -1.91 -16.37 0.61
N TRP A 177 -2.68 -17.45 0.59
CA TRP A 177 -2.58 -18.52 1.59
C TRP A 177 -1.28 -19.33 1.48
N ARG A 178 -0.68 -19.40 0.30
CA ARG A 178 0.60 -20.09 0.09
C ARG A 178 1.80 -19.27 0.57
N LEU A 179 1.83 -17.98 0.29
CA LEU A 179 3.03 -17.15 0.49
C LEU A 179 2.99 -16.35 1.79
N LEU A 180 1.83 -15.75 2.11
CA LEU A 180 1.74 -14.77 3.18
C LEU A 180 1.97 -15.35 4.59
N PRO A 181 1.48 -16.54 4.97
CA PRO A 181 1.75 -17.10 6.30
C PRO A 181 3.24 -17.29 6.55
N PHE A 182 3.97 -17.77 5.55
CA PHE A 182 5.42 -17.95 5.66
C PHE A 182 6.15 -16.61 5.77
N LEU A 183 5.86 -15.64 4.87
CA LEU A 183 6.44 -14.31 4.94
C LEU A 183 6.10 -13.59 6.25
N PHE A 184 4.88 -13.76 6.75
CA PHE A 184 4.45 -13.24 8.04
C PHE A 184 5.30 -13.79 9.18
N LEU A 185 5.55 -15.11 9.19
CA LEU A 185 6.42 -15.76 10.18
C LEU A 185 7.86 -15.21 10.10
N LEU A 186 8.41 -15.03 8.89
CA LEU A 186 9.72 -14.41 8.72
C LEU A 186 9.77 -13.01 9.36
N TYR A 187 8.70 -12.22 9.19
CA TYR A 187 8.66 -10.87 9.72
C TYR A 187 8.41 -10.82 11.23
N VAL A 188 7.66 -11.78 11.78
CA VAL A 188 7.54 -11.95 13.24
C VAL A 188 8.92 -12.19 13.86
N VAL A 189 9.73 -13.08 13.29
CA VAL A 189 11.08 -13.37 13.79
C VAL A 189 12.00 -12.15 13.66
N ALA A 190 11.95 -11.44 12.52
CA ALA A 190 12.71 -10.21 12.33
C ALA A 190 12.37 -9.15 13.39
N TYR A 191 11.09 -9.00 13.71
CA TYR A 191 10.67 -8.03 14.73
C TYR A 191 11.00 -8.46 16.16
N LEU A 192 11.02 -9.78 16.44
CA LEU A 192 11.52 -10.32 17.73
C LEU A 192 12.95 -9.89 17.97
N ASP A 193 13.85 -10.07 16.99
CA ASP A 193 15.27 -9.67 17.09
C ASP A 193 15.46 -8.15 17.28
N ARG A 194 14.50 -7.34 16.88
CA ARG A 194 14.54 -5.88 17.12
C ARG A 194 14.17 -5.49 18.55
N ILE A 195 13.18 -6.15 19.14
CA ILE A 195 12.62 -5.74 20.43
C ILE A 195 13.20 -6.51 21.61
N ASN A 196 13.82 -7.69 21.40
CA ASN A 196 14.37 -8.53 22.44
C ASN A 196 15.45 -7.81 23.29
N VAL A 197 16.20 -6.88 22.70
CA VAL A 197 17.19 -6.06 23.41
C VAL A 197 16.54 -5.24 24.56
N GLY A 198 15.25 -4.92 24.46
CA GLY A 198 14.49 -4.30 25.55
C GLY A 198 14.35 -5.20 26.78
N PHE A 199 14.20 -6.50 26.55
CA PHE A 199 14.18 -7.50 27.63
C PHE A 199 15.60 -7.81 28.13
N ALA A 200 16.60 -7.94 27.21
CA ALA A 200 17.99 -8.10 27.59
C ALA A 200 18.47 -7.02 28.56
N ALA A 201 18.02 -5.78 28.38
CA ALA A 201 18.38 -4.63 29.22
C ALA A 201 18.12 -4.87 30.71
N LEU A 202 17.12 -5.71 31.06
CA LEU A 202 16.77 -6.00 32.45
C LEU A 202 17.92 -6.67 33.24
N GLN A 203 18.79 -7.43 32.57
CA GLN A 203 19.94 -8.12 33.16
C GLN A 203 21.27 -7.56 32.64
N MET A 204 21.38 -7.38 31.32
CA MET A 204 22.61 -6.97 30.62
C MET A 204 23.16 -5.64 31.16
N LYS A 205 22.30 -4.65 31.43
CA LYS A 205 22.74 -3.35 31.97
C LYS A 205 23.43 -3.47 33.31
N ALA A 206 22.84 -4.21 34.24
CA ALA A 206 23.42 -4.41 35.58
C ALA A 206 24.71 -5.22 35.50
N GLN A 207 24.77 -6.28 34.68
CA GLN A 207 25.92 -7.16 34.56
C GLN A 207 27.12 -6.46 33.89
N LEU A 208 26.88 -5.62 32.87
CA LEU A 208 27.94 -4.95 32.11
C LEU A 208 28.20 -3.50 32.55
N GLY A 209 27.48 -3.01 33.55
CA GLY A 209 27.63 -1.64 34.06
C GLY A 209 27.16 -0.56 33.08
N PHE A 210 26.20 -0.85 32.22
CA PHE A 210 25.73 0.11 31.20
C PHE A 210 24.77 1.14 31.83
N SER A 211 25.04 2.42 31.53
CA SER A 211 24.08 3.48 31.83
C SER A 211 22.87 3.39 30.90
N ASP A 212 21.83 4.16 31.21
CA ASP A 212 20.63 4.26 30.38
C ASP A 212 20.94 4.89 29.01
N SER A 213 21.85 5.85 28.95
CA SER A 213 22.35 6.45 27.69
C SER A 213 23.11 5.44 26.83
N VAL A 214 24.00 4.62 27.44
CA VAL A 214 24.72 3.56 26.72
C VAL A 214 23.76 2.55 26.13
N TYR A 215 22.77 2.09 26.91
CA TYR A 215 21.76 1.19 26.41
C TYR A 215 20.90 1.84 25.31
N GLY A 216 20.39 3.05 25.55
CA GLY A 216 19.55 3.77 24.59
C GLY A 216 20.26 4.04 23.25
N LEU A 217 21.57 4.42 23.31
CA LEU A 217 22.38 4.60 22.12
C LEU A 217 22.58 3.27 21.38
N GLY A 218 22.93 2.20 22.07
CA GLY A 218 23.11 0.88 21.47
C GLY A 218 21.82 0.33 20.86
N ALA A 219 20.67 0.55 21.51
CA ALA A 219 19.37 0.22 20.95
C ALA A 219 19.07 1.04 19.69
N GLY A 220 19.44 2.33 19.68
CA GLY A 220 19.20 3.27 18.59
C GLY A 220 20.14 3.11 17.39
N ILE A 221 21.42 2.74 17.63
CA ILE A 221 22.44 2.64 16.56
C ILE A 221 22.14 1.55 15.51
N PHE A 222 21.30 0.59 15.86
CA PHE A 222 20.69 -0.36 14.93
C PHE A 222 20.03 0.37 13.75
N PHE A 223 19.26 1.40 14.03
CA PHE A 223 18.54 2.14 12.99
C PHE A 223 19.48 3.00 12.12
N LEU A 224 20.63 3.38 12.64
CA LEU A 224 21.67 4.03 11.84
C LEU A 224 22.25 3.03 10.82
N GLY A 225 22.59 1.82 11.25
CA GLY A 225 23.02 0.74 10.34
C GLY A 225 21.95 0.43 9.30
N TYR A 226 20.70 0.28 9.74
CA TYR A 226 19.56 0.05 8.87
C TYR A 226 19.41 1.16 7.81
N PHE A 227 19.48 2.42 8.22
CA PHE A 227 19.38 3.58 7.33
C PHE A 227 20.51 3.62 6.28
N LEU A 228 21.74 3.49 6.70
CA LEU A 228 22.91 3.58 5.81
C LEU A 228 22.94 2.45 4.77
N PHE A 229 22.52 1.25 5.14
CA PHE A 229 22.58 0.08 4.28
C PHE A 229 21.29 -0.17 3.47
N GLN A 230 20.21 0.57 3.71
CA GLN A 230 18.95 0.38 3.01
C GLN A 230 19.08 0.56 1.49
N VAL A 231 19.79 1.58 1.02
CA VAL A 231 19.97 1.83 -0.42
C VAL A 231 20.88 0.78 -1.05
N PRO A 232 22.09 0.50 -0.52
CA PRO A 232 22.94 -0.61 -1.02
C PRO A 232 22.22 -1.96 -1.05
N ALA A 233 21.42 -2.26 -0.03
CA ALA A 233 20.67 -3.50 0.07
C ALA A 233 19.62 -3.63 -1.03
N ASN A 234 18.92 -2.54 -1.38
CA ASN A 234 17.93 -2.54 -2.47
C ASN A 234 18.59 -2.72 -3.84
N LEU A 235 19.76 -2.13 -4.07
CA LEU A 235 20.51 -2.33 -5.31
C LEU A 235 21.01 -3.79 -5.45
N ALA A 236 21.42 -4.40 -4.35
CA ALA A 236 21.81 -5.81 -4.33
C ALA A 236 20.59 -6.74 -4.57
N LEU A 237 19.41 -6.41 -3.98
CA LEU A 237 18.17 -7.14 -4.18
C LEU A 237 17.78 -7.26 -5.67
N GLU A 238 17.88 -6.16 -6.43
CA GLU A 238 17.54 -6.15 -7.86
C GLU A 238 18.44 -7.09 -8.67
N ARG A 239 19.71 -7.25 -8.28
CA ARG A 239 20.67 -8.13 -8.97
C ARG A 239 20.58 -9.59 -8.55
N VAL A 240 20.34 -9.85 -7.26
CA VAL A 240 20.39 -11.20 -6.68
C VAL A 240 19.04 -11.93 -6.79
N GLY A 241 17.95 -11.16 -6.80
CA GLY A 241 16.57 -11.68 -6.76
C GLY A 241 16.07 -11.90 -5.32
N ALA A 242 14.75 -11.75 -5.13
CA ALA A 242 14.15 -11.66 -3.80
C ALA A 242 14.33 -12.93 -2.95
N ARG A 243 14.17 -14.12 -3.52
CA ARG A 243 14.31 -15.40 -2.79
C ARG A 243 15.68 -15.53 -2.14
N ARG A 244 16.74 -15.42 -2.96
CA ARG A 244 18.14 -15.55 -2.51
C ARG A 244 18.49 -14.46 -1.51
N TRP A 245 18.03 -13.24 -1.78
CA TRP A 245 18.29 -12.07 -0.95
C TRP A 245 17.66 -12.21 0.43
N ILE A 246 16.35 -12.51 0.52
CA ILE A 246 15.64 -12.73 1.79
C ILE A 246 16.30 -13.83 2.60
N SER A 247 16.63 -14.97 1.97
CA SER A 247 17.31 -16.09 2.64
C SER A 247 18.68 -15.70 3.19
N ALA A 248 19.51 -15.05 2.38
CA ALA A 248 20.85 -14.64 2.79
C ALA A 248 20.81 -13.62 3.94
N LEU A 249 19.92 -12.63 3.86
CA LEU A 249 19.75 -11.66 4.93
C LEU A 249 19.33 -12.33 6.24
N MET A 250 18.34 -13.24 6.21
CA MET A 250 17.86 -13.91 7.41
C MET A 250 18.97 -14.73 8.09
N ILE A 251 19.77 -15.44 7.31
CA ILE A 251 20.92 -16.19 7.85
C ILE A 251 21.96 -15.23 8.43
N CYS A 252 22.29 -14.16 7.69
CA CYS A 252 23.28 -13.18 8.11
C CYS A 252 22.88 -12.48 9.41
N TRP A 253 21.67 -11.91 9.46
CA TRP A 253 21.26 -11.22 10.70
C TRP A 253 21.03 -12.19 11.85
N GLY A 254 20.53 -13.42 11.59
CA GLY A 254 20.38 -14.43 12.63
C GLY A 254 21.71 -14.77 13.28
N ILE A 255 22.79 -14.91 12.50
CA ILE A 255 24.14 -15.11 13.03
C ILE A 255 24.58 -13.91 13.85
N VAL A 256 24.41 -12.67 13.33
CA VAL A 256 24.79 -11.45 14.05
C VAL A 256 23.97 -11.29 15.33
N SER A 257 22.65 -11.57 15.29
CA SER A 257 21.79 -11.58 16.48
C SER A 257 22.27 -12.59 17.51
N GLY A 258 22.61 -13.80 17.08
CA GLY A 258 23.20 -14.80 17.96
C GLY A 258 24.49 -14.31 18.61
N CYS A 259 25.38 -13.64 17.85
CA CYS A 259 26.65 -13.10 18.40
C CYS A 259 26.44 -12.04 19.49
N MET A 260 25.23 -11.50 19.65
CA MET A 260 24.92 -10.58 20.76
C MET A 260 25.15 -11.20 22.15
N PHE A 261 25.13 -12.53 22.29
CA PHE A 261 25.45 -13.21 23.55
C PHE A 261 26.87 -12.89 24.05
N ALA A 262 27.79 -12.54 23.16
CA ALA A 262 29.20 -12.26 23.46
C ALA A 262 29.48 -10.78 23.79
N ILE A 263 28.46 -9.95 23.98
CA ILE A 263 28.62 -8.54 24.39
C ILE A 263 29.31 -8.50 25.76
N HIS A 264 30.41 -7.72 25.84
CA HIS A 264 31.20 -7.51 27.08
C HIS A 264 31.55 -6.04 27.32
N SER A 265 31.25 -5.15 26.38
CA SER A 265 31.54 -3.72 26.48
C SER A 265 30.54 -2.90 25.67
N ALA A 266 30.43 -1.59 25.92
CA ALA A 266 29.62 -0.67 25.14
C ALA A 266 30.02 -0.68 23.65
N GLY A 267 31.34 -0.76 23.35
CA GLY A 267 31.83 -0.83 21.99
C GLY A 267 31.35 -2.08 21.24
N SER A 268 31.43 -3.27 21.86
CA SER A 268 30.93 -4.51 21.25
C SER A 268 29.41 -4.46 21.09
N PHE A 269 28.68 -3.85 22.03
CA PHE A 269 27.23 -3.64 21.91
C PHE A 269 26.87 -2.75 20.71
N TYR A 270 27.52 -1.59 20.58
CA TYR A 270 27.28 -0.67 19.46
C TYR A 270 27.60 -1.31 18.11
N SER A 271 28.74 -1.99 18.02
CA SER A 271 29.19 -2.63 16.77
C SER A 271 28.23 -3.72 16.33
N LEU A 272 27.81 -4.62 17.21
CA LEU A 272 26.89 -5.70 16.89
C LEU A 272 25.50 -5.17 16.55
N ARG A 273 25.01 -4.15 17.27
CA ARG A 273 23.73 -3.51 16.97
C ARG A 273 23.75 -2.79 15.61
N PHE A 274 24.84 -2.12 15.26
CA PHE A 274 25.02 -1.49 13.95
C PHE A 274 25.02 -2.54 12.83
N LEU A 275 25.81 -3.61 13.00
CA LEU A 275 25.90 -4.70 12.03
C LEU A 275 24.56 -5.41 11.86
N LEU A 276 23.82 -5.62 12.96
CA LEU A 276 22.48 -6.20 12.92
C LEU A 276 21.53 -5.33 12.10
N GLY A 277 21.54 -4.01 12.32
CA GLY A 277 20.76 -3.06 11.54
C GLY A 277 21.13 -3.07 10.06
N ALA A 278 22.43 -3.11 9.74
CA ALA A 278 22.91 -3.22 8.37
C ALA A 278 22.46 -4.51 7.69
N ALA A 279 22.52 -5.65 8.41
CA ALA A 279 22.09 -6.95 7.90
C ALA A 279 20.58 -7.05 7.67
N GLU A 280 19.77 -6.36 8.46
CA GLU A 280 18.30 -6.36 8.28
C GLU A 280 17.78 -5.35 7.24
N ALA A 281 18.58 -4.36 6.82
CA ALA A 281 18.15 -3.19 6.06
C ALA A 281 17.42 -3.51 4.75
N GLY A 282 17.73 -4.63 4.11
CA GLY A 282 17.12 -5.06 2.85
C GLY A 282 15.93 -6.00 3.00
N PHE A 283 15.57 -6.43 4.21
CA PHE A 283 14.55 -7.46 4.38
C PHE A 283 13.14 -6.98 4.03
N PHE A 284 12.66 -5.93 4.68
CA PHE A 284 11.33 -5.39 4.41
C PHE A 284 11.14 -4.96 2.96
N PRO A 285 12.06 -4.16 2.36
CA PRO A 285 12.00 -3.86 0.93
C PRO A 285 12.02 -5.11 0.06
N GLY A 286 12.82 -6.12 0.43
CA GLY A 286 12.90 -7.40 -0.28
C GLY A 286 11.58 -8.15 -0.31
N VAL A 287 10.85 -8.19 0.80
CA VAL A 287 9.52 -8.80 0.87
C VAL A 287 8.50 -8.01 0.05
N ILE A 288 8.52 -6.68 0.12
CA ILE A 288 7.62 -5.83 -0.70
C ILE A 288 7.89 -6.03 -2.19
N PHE A 289 9.17 -6.10 -2.59
CA PHE A 289 9.57 -6.41 -3.96
C PHE A 289 9.09 -7.81 -4.39
N TYR A 290 9.22 -8.81 -3.52
CA TYR A 290 8.71 -10.16 -3.75
C TYR A 290 7.19 -10.17 -3.93
N LEU A 291 6.45 -9.52 -3.04
CA LEU A 291 4.98 -9.43 -3.12
C LEU A 291 4.51 -8.71 -4.40
N ARG A 292 5.28 -7.73 -4.90
CA ARG A 292 4.98 -7.07 -6.18
C ARG A 292 5.00 -8.04 -7.35
N SER A 293 5.83 -9.07 -7.31
CA SER A 293 5.92 -10.09 -8.36
C SER A 293 4.81 -11.15 -8.28
N TRP A 294 3.97 -11.13 -7.23
CA TRP A 294 2.92 -12.14 -7.00
C TRP A 294 1.51 -11.56 -6.95
N PHE A 295 1.38 -10.25 -6.74
CA PHE A 295 0.07 -9.61 -6.55
C PHE A 295 -0.04 -8.33 -7.38
N PRO A 296 -1.10 -8.22 -8.22
CA PRO A 296 -1.46 -6.97 -8.87
C PRO A 296 -1.71 -5.85 -7.86
N ALA A 297 -1.61 -4.59 -8.29
CA ALA A 297 -1.76 -3.39 -7.44
C ALA A 297 -3.08 -3.39 -6.67
N SER A 298 -4.17 -3.86 -7.31
CA SER A 298 -5.50 -3.97 -6.71
C SER A 298 -5.58 -4.87 -5.48
N ALA A 299 -4.76 -5.94 -5.41
CA ALA A 299 -4.73 -6.88 -4.28
C ALA A 299 -3.55 -6.64 -3.33
N ARG A 300 -2.47 -6.02 -3.82
CA ARG A 300 -1.19 -5.84 -3.11
C ARG A 300 -1.33 -5.06 -1.81
N ALA A 301 -2.11 -3.99 -1.81
CA ALA A 301 -2.28 -3.15 -0.62
C ALA A 301 -2.82 -3.94 0.59
N GLY A 302 -3.84 -4.78 0.39
CA GLY A 302 -4.41 -5.63 1.44
C GLY A 302 -3.44 -6.71 1.92
N VAL A 303 -2.64 -7.29 1.01
CA VAL A 303 -1.63 -8.29 1.36
C VAL A 303 -0.50 -7.68 2.19
N VAL A 304 -0.01 -6.50 1.81
CA VAL A 304 1.02 -5.76 2.55
C VAL A 304 0.50 -5.31 3.91
N ALA A 305 -0.72 -4.82 4.00
CA ALA A 305 -1.33 -4.43 5.28
C ALA A 305 -1.39 -5.63 6.26
N LEU A 306 -1.82 -6.79 5.78
CA LEU A 306 -1.84 -8.01 6.60
C LEU A 306 -0.42 -8.46 6.99
N PHE A 307 0.55 -8.38 6.09
CA PHE A 307 1.95 -8.66 6.38
C PHE A 307 2.50 -7.75 7.51
N MET A 308 2.18 -6.46 7.50
CA MET A 308 2.66 -5.50 8.48
C MET A 308 2.11 -5.76 9.90
N THR A 309 0.99 -6.48 10.05
CA THR A 309 0.48 -6.83 11.40
C THR A 309 1.41 -7.79 12.15
N ALA A 310 2.39 -8.41 11.48
CA ALA A 310 3.41 -9.21 12.13
C ALA A 310 4.25 -8.40 13.15
N GLY A 311 4.43 -7.09 12.95
CA GLY A 311 5.16 -6.24 13.90
C GLY A 311 4.56 -6.26 15.31
N PRO A 312 3.33 -5.78 15.53
CA PRO A 312 2.70 -5.87 16.84
C PRO A 312 2.52 -7.31 17.33
N VAL A 313 2.19 -8.27 16.45
CA VAL A 313 2.07 -9.70 16.84
C VAL A 313 3.38 -10.24 17.40
N SER A 314 4.53 -9.82 16.87
CA SER A 314 5.83 -10.22 17.41
C SER A 314 6.04 -9.73 18.86
N GLY A 315 5.52 -8.54 19.19
CA GLY A 315 5.56 -8.04 20.57
C GLY A 315 4.69 -8.86 21.54
N VAL A 316 3.53 -9.36 21.05
CA VAL A 316 2.66 -10.25 21.84
C VAL A 316 3.37 -11.56 22.15
N LEU A 317 4.08 -12.13 21.19
CA LEU A 317 4.80 -13.41 21.36
C LEU A 317 6.14 -13.21 22.07
N GLY A 318 6.87 -12.15 21.72
CA GLY A 318 8.23 -11.88 22.18
C GLY A 318 8.30 -11.61 23.67
N GLY A 319 7.33 -10.85 24.22
CA GLY A 319 7.31 -10.58 25.64
C GLY A 319 7.39 -11.83 26.52
N PRO A 320 6.43 -12.76 26.41
CA PRO A 320 6.47 -14.02 27.16
C PRO A 320 7.70 -14.88 26.88
N ILE A 321 8.11 -15.00 25.60
CA ILE A 321 9.28 -15.83 25.20
C ILE A 321 10.56 -15.25 25.80
N SER A 322 10.84 -13.98 25.56
CA SER A 322 12.04 -13.33 26.10
C SER A 322 12.03 -13.31 27.63
N GLY A 323 10.86 -13.07 28.26
CA GLY A 323 10.73 -13.13 29.73
C GLY A 323 11.03 -14.51 30.29
N TRP A 324 10.55 -15.57 29.64
CA TRP A 324 10.83 -16.96 30.04
C TRP A 324 12.31 -17.31 29.87
N LEU A 325 12.95 -16.92 28.79
CA LEU A 325 14.37 -17.17 28.54
C LEU A 325 15.27 -16.41 29.52
N LEU A 326 14.88 -15.22 29.97
CA LEU A 326 15.58 -14.48 31.01
C LEU A 326 15.62 -15.22 32.37
N ASP A 327 14.63 -16.08 32.65
CA ASP A 327 14.60 -16.88 33.88
C ASP A 327 15.61 -18.06 33.85
N TRP A 328 16.23 -18.35 32.69
CA TRP A 328 17.31 -19.35 32.54
C TRP A 328 18.68 -18.83 33.04
N ASN A 329 18.67 -17.88 33.91
CA ASN A 329 19.88 -17.23 34.42
C ASN A 329 20.79 -18.24 35.12
N HIS A 330 22.10 -18.16 34.80
CA HIS A 330 23.18 -19.06 35.27
C HIS A 330 23.12 -20.52 34.75
N LEU A 331 22.25 -20.86 33.83
CA LEU A 331 22.26 -22.16 33.18
C LEU A 331 23.48 -22.26 32.25
N GLY A 332 24.33 -23.29 32.44
CA GLY A 332 25.53 -23.47 31.65
C GLY A 332 26.56 -22.33 31.74
N GLY A 333 26.53 -21.55 32.83
CA GLY A 333 27.43 -20.43 33.04
C GLY A 333 27.07 -19.13 32.27
N LEU A 334 25.96 -19.15 31.53
CA LEU A 334 25.47 -17.98 30.80
C LEU A 334 24.34 -17.28 31.57
N ALA A 335 24.25 -15.97 31.41
CA ALA A 335 23.12 -15.20 31.89
C ALA A 335 21.87 -15.40 31.01
N GLY A 336 20.66 -15.18 31.55
CA GLY A 336 19.43 -15.36 30.82
C GLY A 336 19.34 -14.53 29.53
N TRP A 337 19.85 -13.28 29.52
CA TRP A 337 19.90 -12.44 28.34
C TRP A 337 20.82 -13.01 27.21
N GLN A 338 21.87 -13.76 27.60
CA GLN A 338 22.73 -14.43 26.63
C GLN A 338 22.03 -15.62 25.98
N TRP A 339 21.32 -16.43 26.79
CA TRP A 339 20.45 -17.49 26.27
C TRP A 339 19.37 -16.98 25.37
N MET A 340 18.76 -15.85 25.71
CA MET A 340 17.73 -15.22 24.89
C MET A 340 18.26 -14.89 23.49
N PHE A 341 19.40 -14.20 23.36
CA PHE A 341 19.97 -13.90 22.05
C PHE A 341 20.36 -15.15 21.27
N LEU A 342 20.92 -16.17 21.92
CA LEU A 342 21.29 -17.41 21.24
C LEU A 342 20.07 -18.17 20.69
N LEU A 343 19.04 -18.33 21.52
CA LEU A 343 17.87 -19.14 21.16
C LEU A 343 16.89 -18.41 20.22
N GLU A 344 16.72 -17.10 20.37
CA GLU A 344 15.88 -16.32 19.46
C GLU A 344 16.52 -16.11 18.07
N ALA A 345 17.85 -16.22 17.96
CA ALA A 345 18.56 -16.19 16.69
C ALA A 345 18.35 -17.46 15.83
N ILE A 346 18.15 -18.63 16.47
CA ILE A 346 18.00 -19.92 15.77
C ILE A 346 16.83 -19.89 14.75
N PRO A 347 15.62 -19.42 15.09
CA PRO A 347 14.52 -19.32 14.13
C PRO A 347 14.87 -18.50 12.89
N ALA A 348 15.62 -17.40 13.03
CA ALA A 348 16.03 -16.58 11.89
C ALA A 348 16.91 -17.35 10.92
N VAL A 349 17.92 -18.06 11.43
CA VAL A 349 18.82 -18.89 10.61
C VAL A 349 18.08 -20.06 9.96
N VAL A 350 17.29 -20.80 10.73
CA VAL A 350 16.52 -21.96 10.22
C VAL A 350 15.51 -21.52 9.16
N LEU A 351 14.76 -20.45 9.40
CA LEU A 351 13.79 -19.92 8.44
C LEU A 351 14.49 -19.28 7.24
N GLY A 352 15.70 -18.75 7.38
CA GLY A 352 16.53 -18.30 6.27
C GLY A 352 16.85 -19.44 5.31
N PHE A 353 17.27 -20.60 5.82
CA PHE A 353 17.45 -21.81 5.00
C PHE A 353 16.11 -22.30 4.43
N ALA A 354 15.04 -22.33 5.22
CA ALA A 354 13.73 -22.73 4.74
C ALA A 354 13.23 -21.79 3.61
N ALA A 355 13.47 -20.49 3.69
CA ALA A 355 13.10 -19.52 2.66
C ALA A 355 13.77 -19.81 1.30
N TRP A 356 15.00 -20.31 1.32
CA TRP A 356 15.70 -20.72 0.09
C TRP A 356 14.98 -21.82 -0.69
N PHE A 357 14.33 -22.73 0.00
CA PHE A 357 13.59 -23.86 -0.62
C PHE A 357 12.12 -23.55 -0.83
N PHE A 358 11.50 -22.80 0.07
CA PHE A 358 10.05 -22.54 0.06
C PHE A 358 9.64 -21.43 -0.90
N LEU A 359 10.41 -20.34 -0.98
CA LEU A 359 10.09 -19.22 -1.84
C LEU A 359 10.41 -19.54 -3.29
N THR A 360 9.57 -19.08 -4.20
CA THR A 360 9.76 -19.22 -5.65
C THR A 360 9.99 -17.82 -6.24
N ASP A 361 10.96 -17.67 -7.15
CA ASP A 361 11.39 -16.35 -7.63
C ASP A 361 10.30 -15.60 -8.38
N ASN A 362 9.49 -16.30 -9.19
CA ASN A 362 8.42 -15.69 -9.98
C ASN A 362 7.26 -16.66 -10.23
N PRO A 363 6.06 -16.17 -10.62
CA PRO A 363 4.90 -16.98 -10.90
C PRO A 363 5.10 -18.06 -11.97
N GLY A 364 5.91 -17.79 -12.99
CA GLY A 364 6.17 -18.73 -14.08
C GLY A 364 6.80 -20.05 -13.61
N ARG A 365 7.51 -20.04 -12.48
CA ARG A 365 8.15 -21.22 -11.88
C ARG A 365 7.34 -21.85 -10.75
N ALA A 366 6.14 -21.33 -10.46
CA ALA A 366 5.32 -21.82 -9.36
C ALA A 366 4.74 -23.20 -9.66
N PRO A 367 5.03 -24.25 -8.87
CA PRO A 367 4.50 -25.58 -9.11
C PRO A 367 3.01 -25.73 -8.75
N TRP A 368 2.46 -24.78 -7.98
CA TRP A 368 1.06 -24.81 -7.55
C TRP A 368 0.10 -24.03 -8.47
N LEU A 369 0.62 -23.39 -9.54
CA LEU A 369 -0.18 -22.67 -10.52
C LEU A 369 -0.29 -23.47 -11.81
N SER A 370 -1.50 -23.47 -12.44
CA SER A 370 -1.69 -24.04 -13.77
C SER A 370 -0.98 -23.17 -14.83
N PRO A 371 -0.73 -23.68 -16.04
CA PRO A 371 -0.15 -22.90 -17.12
C PRO A 371 -0.95 -21.62 -17.44
N GLU A 372 -2.29 -21.72 -17.40
CA GLU A 372 -3.21 -20.62 -17.67
C GLU A 372 -3.13 -19.56 -16.54
N GLU A 373 -3.13 -20.01 -15.27
CA GLU A 373 -2.96 -19.13 -14.08
C GLU A 373 -1.64 -18.35 -14.13
N LYS A 374 -0.55 -19.03 -14.56
CA LYS A 374 0.77 -18.39 -14.75
C LYS A 374 0.74 -17.34 -15.83
N SER A 375 0.19 -17.67 -16.98
CA SER A 375 0.11 -16.77 -18.13
C SER A 375 -0.69 -15.51 -17.79
N TRP A 376 -1.88 -15.68 -17.20
CA TRP A 376 -2.72 -14.57 -16.78
C TRP A 376 -2.01 -13.64 -15.78
N LEU A 377 -1.37 -14.24 -14.75
CA LEU A 377 -0.72 -13.44 -13.70
C LEU A 377 0.48 -12.66 -14.25
N LEU A 378 1.31 -13.29 -15.08
CA LEU A 378 2.47 -12.64 -15.72
C LEU A 378 2.02 -11.51 -16.63
N GLN A 379 1.01 -11.75 -17.48
CA GLN A 379 0.48 -10.72 -18.38
C GLN A 379 -0.07 -9.53 -17.57
N THR A 380 -0.87 -9.77 -16.53
CA THR A 380 -1.43 -8.70 -15.69
C THR A 380 -0.33 -7.85 -15.03
N LEU A 381 0.75 -8.50 -14.55
CA LEU A 381 1.87 -7.79 -13.93
C LEU A 381 2.71 -7.00 -14.94
N ASP A 382 2.90 -7.53 -16.16
CA ASP A 382 3.64 -6.85 -17.24
C ASP A 382 2.86 -5.65 -17.78
N GLU A 383 1.54 -5.74 -17.91
CA GLU A 383 0.66 -4.62 -18.27
C GLU A 383 0.76 -3.49 -17.23
N GLU A 384 0.69 -3.82 -15.91
CA GLU A 384 0.90 -2.83 -14.85
C GLU A 384 2.27 -2.17 -14.91
N ALA A 385 3.34 -2.94 -15.15
CA ALA A 385 4.70 -2.42 -15.25
C ALA A 385 4.86 -1.47 -16.44
N SER A 386 4.29 -1.83 -17.60
CA SER A 386 4.32 -1.02 -18.83
C SER A 386 3.58 0.32 -18.63
N LEU A 387 2.40 0.30 -18.00
CA LEU A 387 1.64 1.52 -17.68
C LEU A 387 2.37 2.43 -16.69
N ALA A 388 3.10 1.84 -15.73
CA ALA A 388 3.89 2.61 -14.77
C ALA A 388 5.10 3.30 -15.43
N LEU A 389 5.76 2.63 -16.38
CA LEU A 389 6.87 3.20 -17.16
C LEU A 389 6.42 4.35 -18.07
N ALA A 390 5.27 4.21 -18.73
CA ALA A 390 4.73 5.26 -19.61
C ALA A 390 4.40 6.57 -18.86
N LYS A 391 4.11 6.49 -17.56
CA LYS A 391 3.83 7.65 -16.70
C LYS A 391 5.08 8.32 -16.11
N SER A 392 6.29 7.80 -16.35
CA SER A 392 7.51 8.21 -15.64
C SER A 392 8.34 9.32 -16.32
N THR A 393 7.82 10.01 -17.34
CA THR A 393 8.56 10.98 -18.18
C THR A 393 8.58 12.43 -17.68
N GLU A 394 8.25 12.73 -16.43
CA GLU A 394 8.30 14.09 -15.91
C GLU A 394 9.70 14.51 -15.42
N HIS A 395 10.10 15.74 -15.77
CA HIS A 395 11.37 16.37 -15.38
C HIS A 395 11.55 16.48 -13.86
N PRO A 396 12.79 16.42 -13.35
CA PRO A 396 13.08 16.57 -11.91
C PRO A 396 12.81 18.02 -11.47
N SER A 397 11.63 18.27 -10.90
CA SER A 397 11.33 19.51 -10.17
C SER A 397 12.04 19.50 -8.80
N LEU A 398 12.18 20.67 -8.18
CA LEU A 398 12.78 20.84 -6.83
C LEU A 398 11.85 20.26 -5.73
N TRP A 399 11.48 18.98 -5.86
CA TRP A 399 10.55 18.25 -4.99
C TRP A 399 10.97 18.24 -3.51
N PHE A 400 12.29 18.28 -3.23
CA PHE A 400 12.84 18.26 -1.87
C PHE A 400 12.64 19.60 -1.10
N VAL A 401 12.22 20.67 -1.75
CA VAL A 401 11.94 21.98 -1.10
C VAL A 401 10.48 22.11 -0.66
N SER A 402 9.61 21.12 -0.98
CA SER A 402 8.19 21.23 -0.66
C SER A 402 7.90 21.15 0.86
N ALA A 403 7.19 22.12 1.41
CA ALA A 403 6.80 22.11 2.82
C ALA A 403 6.00 20.86 3.26
N PRO A 404 5.07 20.30 2.43
CA PRO A 404 4.40 19.06 2.76
C PRO A 404 5.35 17.87 2.96
N LEU A 405 6.43 17.76 2.17
CA LEU A 405 7.42 16.68 2.31
C LEU A 405 8.03 16.67 3.72
N TRP A 406 8.50 17.81 4.17
CA TRP A 406 9.11 17.95 5.50
C TRP A 406 8.09 17.77 6.62
N GLY A 407 6.86 18.23 6.42
CA GLY A 407 5.75 17.95 7.34
C GLY A 407 5.50 16.46 7.52
N PHE A 408 5.40 15.69 6.43
CA PHE A 408 5.28 14.24 6.49
C PHE A 408 6.51 13.57 7.11
N ALA A 409 7.71 14.04 6.81
CA ALA A 409 8.94 13.50 7.39
C ALA A 409 8.99 13.69 8.91
N LEU A 410 8.61 14.86 9.42
CA LEU A 410 8.54 15.15 10.86
C LEU A 410 7.44 14.33 11.57
N VAL A 411 6.28 14.18 10.94
CA VAL A 411 5.21 13.32 11.49
C VAL A 411 5.70 11.87 11.61
N TYR A 412 6.35 11.34 10.58
CA TYR A 412 6.84 9.96 10.61
C TYR A 412 8.02 9.77 11.55
N PHE A 413 8.87 10.79 11.70
CA PHE A 413 9.91 10.83 12.73
C PHE A 413 9.31 10.75 14.15
N GLY A 414 8.32 11.58 14.46
CA GLY A 414 7.64 11.58 15.78
C GLY A 414 6.91 10.25 16.05
N LEU A 415 6.24 9.68 15.04
CA LEU A 415 5.59 8.38 15.12
C LEU A 415 6.59 7.28 15.49
N ASN A 416 7.72 7.20 14.77
CA ASN A 416 8.74 6.18 15.02
C ASN A 416 9.49 6.40 16.34
N THR A 417 9.74 7.66 16.71
CA THR A 417 10.30 8.01 18.03
C THR A 417 9.43 7.45 19.15
N CYS A 418 8.11 7.60 19.05
CA CYS A 418 7.16 7.04 20.03
C CYS A 418 7.19 5.51 20.00
N THR A 419 7.02 4.91 18.81
CA THR A 419 6.93 3.45 18.68
C THR A 419 8.14 2.73 19.28
N TYR A 420 9.35 3.08 18.85
CA TYR A 420 10.56 2.40 19.29
C TYR A 420 11.06 2.91 20.64
N GLY A 421 10.84 4.17 20.96
CA GLY A 421 11.11 4.70 22.29
C GLY A 421 10.34 3.92 23.36
N ILE A 422 9.04 3.71 23.15
CA ILE A 422 8.23 2.93 24.09
C ILE A 422 8.59 1.45 24.03
N SER A 423 8.61 0.85 22.84
CA SER A 423 8.81 -0.61 22.70
C SER A 423 10.10 -1.11 23.35
N LEU A 424 11.19 -0.36 23.23
CA LEU A 424 12.51 -0.77 23.74
C LEU A 424 12.67 -0.46 25.24
N TRP A 425 11.91 0.50 25.78
CA TRP A 425 11.92 0.82 27.20
C TRP A 425 10.78 0.20 27.99
N LEU A 426 9.76 -0.37 27.34
CA LEU A 426 8.57 -0.94 27.99
C LEU A 426 8.90 -1.96 29.09
N PRO A 427 9.77 -2.99 28.86
CA PRO A 427 10.11 -3.94 29.90
C PRO A 427 10.77 -3.26 31.11
N THR A 428 11.70 -2.33 30.89
CA THR A 428 12.41 -1.61 31.95
C THR A 428 11.48 -0.66 32.69
N ALA A 429 10.57 0.03 32.00
CA ALA A 429 9.58 0.92 32.60
C ALA A 429 8.61 0.13 33.51
N LEU A 430 8.11 -1.02 33.04
CA LEU A 430 7.26 -1.89 33.84
C LEU A 430 8.04 -2.50 35.04
N ARG A 431 9.30 -2.90 34.81
CA ARG A 431 10.17 -3.40 35.91
C ARG A 431 10.33 -2.38 37.05
N SER A 432 10.43 -1.10 36.74
CA SER A 432 10.56 -0.06 37.76
C SER A 432 9.32 0.13 38.62
N LEU A 433 8.17 -0.38 38.17
CA LEU A 433 6.88 -0.29 38.90
C LEU A 433 6.48 -1.60 39.61
N THR A 434 7.22 -2.70 39.34
CA THR A 434 6.82 -4.03 39.85
C THR A 434 8.02 -4.93 40.12
N GLY A 435 7.89 -5.80 41.14
CA GLY A 435 8.84 -6.88 41.43
C GLY A 435 8.51 -8.22 40.77
N LEU A 436 7.66 -8.25 39.73
CA LEU A 436 7.22 -9.47 39.09
C LEU A 436 8.41 -10.26 38.46
N PRO A 437 8.36 -11.61 38.46
CA PRO A 437 9.30 -12.46 37.69
C PRO A 437 9.35 -12.07 36.21
N ASN A 438 10.45 -12.40 35.54
CA ASN A 438 10.65 -11.98 34.13
C ASN A 438 9.56 -12.51 33.20
N PHE A 439 9.14 -13.76 33.35
CA PHE A 439 8.03 -14.34 32.56
C PHE A 439 6.72 -13.54 32.73
N LEU A 440 6.31 -13.22 33.94
CA LEU A 440 5.10 -12.45 34.18
C LEU A 440 5.23 -11.00 33.68
N LEU A 441 6.42 -10.42 33.78
CA LEU A 441 6.72 -9.12 33.19
C LEU A 441 6.59 -9.17 31.66
N GLY A 442 7.05 -10.26 31.04
CA GLY A 442 6.88 -10.52 29.62
C GLY A 442 5.42 -10.60 29.20
N LEU A 443 4.59 -11.36 29.94
CA LEU A 443 3.14 -11.42 29.73
C LEU A 443 2.48 -10.04 29.86
N LEU A 444 2.87 -9.28 30.88
CA LEU A 444 2.34 -7.93 31.08
C LEU A 444 2.73 -6.99 29.94
N SER A 445 3.96 -7.12 29.42
CA SER A 445 4.45 -6.37 28.25
C SER A 445 3.73 -6.74 26.96
N ALA A 446 3.14 -7.94 26.85
CA ALA A 446 2.38 -8.37 25.67
C ALA A 446 1.03 -7.63 25.53
N VAL A 447 0.44 -7.16 26.65
CA VAL A 447 -0.89 -6.51 26.66
C VAL A 447 -0.94 -5.26 25.78
N PRO A 448 0.00 -4.29 25.86
CA PRO A 448 0.06 -3.16 24.96
C PRO A 448 0.16 -3.54 23.46
N TYR A 449 0.93 -4.56 23.13
CA TYR A 449 1.06 -5.02 21.74
C TYR A 449 -0.20 -5.71 21.24
N LEU A 450 -0.91 -6.46 22.09
CA LEU A 450 -2.19 -7.06 21.72
C LEU A 450 -3.23 -5.97 21.42
N ALA A 451 -3.33 -4.96 22.26
CA ALA A 451 -4.19 -3.81 22.01
C ALA A 451 -3.81 -3.10 20.71
N ALA A 452 -2.50 -2.89 20.47
CA ALA A 452 -2.00 -2.28 19.24
C ALA A 452 -2.36 -3.09 17.99
N THR A 453 -2.26 -4.43 18.05
CA THR A 453 -2.64 -5.32 16.94
C THR A 453 -4.13 -5.16 16.58
N ILE A 454 -5.01 -5.18 17.58
CA ILE A 454 -6.46 -5.06 17.37
C ILE A 454 -6.81 -3.67 16.83
N LEU A 455 -6.35 -2.62 17.50
CA LEU A 455 -6.72 -1.25 17.17
C LEU A 455 -6.12 -0.77 15.85
N MET A 456 -4.92 -1.22 15.49
CA MET A 456 -4.34 -0.96 14.16
C MET A 456 -5.27 -1.43 13.04
N VAL A 457 -5.83 -2.63 13.16
CA VAL A 457 -6.75 -3.18 12.16
C VAL A 457 -8.07 -2.43 12.15
N LEU A 458 -8.69 -2.21 13.32
CA LEU A 458 -10.00 -1.55 13.42
C LEU A 458 -9.95 -0.10 12.94
N ILE A 459 -8.96 0.67 13.36
CA ILE A 459 -8.80 2.07 12.97
C ILE A 459 -8.43 2.17 11.48
N GLY A 460 -7.57 1.27 10.99
CA GLY A 460 -7.25 1.19 9.56
C GLY A 460 -8.49 0.93 8.70
N MET A 461 -9.29 -0.07 9.05
CA MET A 461 -10.56 -0.38 8.35
C MET A 461 -11.56 0.79 8.40
N HIS A 462 -11.68 1.45 9.55
CA HIS A 462 -12.57 2.61 9.67
C HIS A 462 -12.09 3.79 8.83
N SER A 463 -10.78 4.07 8.84
CA SER A 463 -10.18 5.10 8.00
C SER A 463 -10.35 4.81 6.50
N ASP A 464 -10.27 3.53 6.09
CA ASP A 464 -10.49 3.11 4.70
C ASP A 464 -11.95 3.29 4.26
N ARG A 465 -12.91 2.92 5.13
CA ARG A 465 -14.35 3.07 4.85
C ARG A 465 -14.80 4.53 4.77
N THR A 466 -14.25 5.39 5.62
CA THR A 466 -14.63 6.80 5.67
C THR A 466 -13.88 7.68 4.68
N GLY A 467 -12.73 7.21 4.15
CA GLY A 467 -11.81 8.01 3.33
C GLY A 467 -11.08 9.11 4.12
N GLU A 468 -11.40 9.26 5.41
CA GLU A 468 -10.84 10.30 6.28
C GLU A 468 -9.52 9.82 6.91
N ARG A 469 -8.40 10.33 6.45
CA ARG A 469 -7.06 9.95 6.93
C ARG A 469 -6.55 10.87 8.04
N ARG A 470 -6.71 12.17 7.83
CA ARG A 470 -6.13 13.24 8.63
C ARG A 470 -6.57 13.20 10.09
N ARG A 471 -7.90 13.08 10.33
CA ARG A 471 -8.46 13.03 11.69
C ARG A 471 -8.04 11.76 12.40
N HIS A 472 -7.98 10.61 11.71
CA HIS A 472 -7.52 9.36 12.33
C HIS A 472 -6.07 9.47 12.80
N ILE A 473 -5.17 10.08 12.02
CA ILE A 473 -3.78 10.30 12.44
C ILE A 473 -3.72 11.27 13.62
N ALA A 474 -4.39 12.42 13.53
CA ALA A 474 -4.32 13.45 14.58
C ALA A 474 -4.94 12.99 15.91
N LEU A 475 -6.12 12.36 15.88
CA LEU A 475 -6.77 11.85 17.10
C LEU A 475 -5.96 10.73 17.75
N SER A 476 -5.39 9.82 16.96
CA SER A 476 -4.49 8.80 17.49
C SER A 476 -3.26 9.43 18.13
N ALA A 477 -2.63 10.41 17.49
CA ALA A 477 -1.47 11.12 18.04
C ALA A 477 -1.79 11.82 19.38
N PHE A 478 -2.92 12.51 19.46
CA PHE A 478 -3.35 13.19 20.69
C PHE A 478 -3.69 12.20 21.81
N ALA A 479 -4.40 11.10 21.49
CA ALA A 479 -4.71 10.06 22.45
C ALA A 479 -3.43 9.39 23.00
N GLY A 480 -2.48 9.06 22.13
CA GLY A 480 -1.19 8.51 22.51
C GLY A 480 -0.35 9.49 23.34
N GLY A 481 -0.30 10.77 22.94
CA GLY A 481 0.37 11.82 23.71
C GLY A 481 -0.21 12.01 25.10
N ALA A 482 -1.54 12.11 25.20
CA ALA A 482 -2.23 12.21 26.49
C ALA A 482 -1.97 10.99 27.39
N ALA A 483 -2.02 9.79 26.82
CA ALA A 483 -1.73 8.56 27.56
C ALA A 483 -0.29 8.55 28.14
N LEU A 484 0.71 9.00 27.35
CA LEU A 484 2.09 9.10 27.81
C LEU A 484 2.27 10.12 28.94
N VAL A 485 1.56 11.26 28.86
CA VAL A 485 1.54 12.25 29.96
C VAL A 485 0.98 11.60 31.21
N ILE A 486 -0.19 10.95 31.13
CA ILE A 486 -0.81 10.28 32.28
C ILE A 486 0.12 9.22 32.87
N SER A 487 0.75 8.39 32.03
CA SER A 487 1.72 7.37 32.45
C SER A 487 2.92 7.97 33.19
N GLY A 488 3.41 9.14 32.77
CA GLY A 488 4.55 9.84 33.39
C GLY A 488 4.26 10.30 34.83
N PHE A 489 2.99 10.47 35.20
CA PHE A 489 2.56 10.87 36.56
C PHE A 489 1.96 9.72 37.37
N SER A 490 1.78 8.54 36.77
CA SER A 490 1.15 7.39 37.41
C SER A 490 2.19 6.48 38.07
N SER A 491 1.91 6.09 39.33
CA SER A 491 2.61 5.00 40.04
C SER A 491 1.86 3.66 39.95
N SER A 492 0.67 3.63 39.33
CA SER A 492 -0.14 2.43 39.19
C SER A 492 0.30 1.61 37.99
N ILE A 493 0.62 0.34 38.21
CA ILE A 493 0.98 -0.61 37.13
C ILE A 493 -0.15 -0.72 36.09
N ALA A 494 -1.40 -0.92 36.56
CA ALA A 494 -2.57 -1.05 35.71
C ALA A 494 -2.77 0.18 34.81
N MET A 495 -2.64 1.38 35.38
CA MET A 495 -2.75 2.64 34.66
C MET A 495 -1.60 2.78 33.64
N SER A 496 -0.37 2.45 34.03
CA SER A 496 0.79 2.53 33.11
C SER A 496 0.66 1.56 31.95
N VAL A 497 0.25 0.30 32.17
CA VAL A 497 -0.01 -0.70 31.12
C VAL A 497 -1.12 -0.22 30.19
N PHE A 498 -2.21 0.31 30.73
CA PHE A 498 -3.31 0.88 29.93
C PHE A 498 -2.84 2.05 29.08
N CYS A 499 -2.06 2.97 29.63
CA CYS A 499 -1.51 4.11 28.91
C CYS A 499 -0.51 3.68 27.81
N PHE A 500 0.37 2.71 28.10
CA PHE A 500 1.25 2.16 27.08
C PHE A 500 0.48 1.41 25.97
N ALA A 501 -0.62 0.75 26.33
CA ALA A 501 -1.50 0.13 25.33
C ALA A 501 -2.12 1.18 24.41
N ILE A 502 -2.59 2.31 24.92
CA ILE A 502 -3.09 3.42 24.10
C ILE A 502 -1.96 4.01 23.23
N ALA A 503 -0.79 4.27 23.80
CA ALA A 503 0.30 4.92 23.07
C ALA A 503 0.85 4.05 21.93
N LEU A 504 1.06 2.74 22.15
CA LEU A 504 1.48 1.80 21.09
C LEU A 504 0.38 1.59 20.06
N SER A 505 -0.89 1.51 20.49
CA SER A 505 -2.02 1.42 19.57
C SER A 505 -2.13 2.68 18.70
N ALA A 506 -1.96 3.85 19.29
CA ALA A 506 -1.97 5.12 18.59
C ALA A 506 -0.91 5.16 17.50
N SER A 507 0.36 4.89 17.84
CA SER A 507 1.46 4.91 16.88
C SER A 507 1.29 3.85 15.77
N SER A 508 0.87 2.62 16.11
CA SER A 508 0.64 1.56 15.13
C SER A 508 -0.52 1.88 14.18
N SER A 509 -1.61 2.45 14.70
CA SER A 509 -2.81 2.78 13.91
C SER A 509 -2.61 3.97 12.98
N MET A 510 -1.67 4.87 13.28
CA MET A 510 -1.34 6.00 12.41
C MET A 510 -0.68 5.57 11.12
N ALA A 511 0.06 4.46 11.10
CA ALA A 511 0.92 4.08 9.97
C ALA A 511 0.14 3.89 8.66
N GLY A 512 -0.98 3.16 8.66
CA GLY A 512 -1.80 2.93 7.48
C GLY A 512 -2.37 4.23 6.87
N PRO A 513 -3.16 5.01 7.63
CA PRO A 513 -3.69 6.29 7.19
C PRO A 513 -2.60 7.29 6.77
N PHE A 514 -1.44 7.29 7.47
CA PHE A 514 -0.30 8.14 7.15
C PHE A 514 0.25 7.85 5.75
N TRP A 515 0.57 6.59 5.45
CA TRP A 515 1.11 6.23 4.14
C TRP A 515 0.09 6.42 3.01
N ALA A 516 -1.20 6.18 3.28
CA ALA A 516 -2.27 6.46 2.32
C ALA A 516 -2.37 7.96 2.00
N MET A 517 -2.22 8.84 3.03
CA MET A 517 -2.24 10.28 2.84
C MET A 517 -0.97 10.77 2.14
N ALA A 518 0.21 10.31 2.57
CA ALA A 518 1.49 10.71 1.98
C ALA A 518 1.60 10.30 0.50
N SER A 519 1.22 9.06 0.15
CA SER A 519 1.27 8.59 -1.24
C SER A 519 0.31 9.33 -2.16
N GLY A 520 -0.83 9.81 -1.64
CA GLY A 520 -1.80 10.60 -2.40
C GLY A 520 -1.44 12.09 -2.55
N SER A 521 -0.42 12.58 -1.81
CA SER A 521 -0.07 14.01 -1.78
C SER A 521 1.00 14.42 -2.79
N PHE A 522 1.64 13.47 -3.46
CA PHE A 522 2.73 13.75 -4.42
C PHE A 522 2.37 13.25 -5.82
N THR A 523 2.87 13.94 -6.86
CA THR A 523 2.77 13.48 -8.25
C THR A 523 3.62 12.23 -8.48
N THR A 524 3.29 11.45 -9.52
CA THR A 524 3.76 10.06 -9.71
C THR A 524 5.29 9.88 -9.63
N VAL A 525 6.08 10.80 -10.21
CA VAL A 525 7.56 10.73 -10.20
C VAL A 525 8.15 11.25 -8.90
N ALA A 526 7.59 12.34 -8.36
CA ALA A 526 8.02 12.89 -7.07
C ALA A 526 7.61 11.98 -5.89
N ALA A 527 6.52 11.22 -6.02
CA ALA A 527 6.00 10.35 -4.96
C ALA A 527 7.03 9.32 -4.48
N ALA A 528 7.68 8.59 -5.39
CA ALA A 528 8.65 7.56 -5.01
C ALA A 528 9.85 8.14 -4.23
N ARG A 529 10.37 9.28 -4.68
CA ARG A 529 11.49 9.99 -4.03
C ARG A 529 11.07 10.58 -2.69
N SER A 530 9.89 11.20 -2.63
CA SER A 530 9.33 11.78 -1.41
C SER A 530 9.07 10.70 -0.35
N ILE A 531 8.45 9.57 -0.73
CA ILE A 531 8.20 8.43 0.15
C ILE A 531 9.53 7.87 0.68
N ALA A 532 10.55 7.73 -0.17
CA ALA A 532 11.86 7.25 0.25
C ALA A 532 12.52 8.19 1.28
N LEU A 533 12.46 9.51 1.06
CA LEU A 533 13.02 10.50 1.98
C LEU A 533 12.24 10.56 3.30
N ILE A 534 10.90 10.55 3.26
CA ILE A 534 10.05 10.50 4.44
C ILE A 534 10.38 9.25 5.28
N ASN A 535 10.49 8.09 4.62
CA ASN A 535 10.86 6.85 5.30
C ASN A 535 12.26 6.90 5.91
N ALA A 536 13.22 7.45 5.20
CA ALA A 536 14.60 7.60 5.66
C ALA A 536 14.68 8.47 6.93
N ILE A 537 14.08 9.66 6.90
CA ILE A 537 14.05 10.58 8.05
C ILE A 537 13.26 9.97 9.21
N GLY A 538 12.11 9.35 8.92
CA GLY A 538 11.31 8.69 9.94
C GLY A 538 12.06 7.57 10.67
N ASN A 539 12.86 6.79 9.96
CA ASN A 539 13.68 5.73 10.56
C ASN A 539 14.77 6.28 11.50
N LEU A 540 15.25 7.50 11.31
CA LEU A 540 16.14 8.15 12.28
C LEU A 540 15.42 8.40 13.62
N GLY A 541 14.09 8.67 13.60
CA GLY A 541 13.27 8.75 14.80
C GLY A 541 13.27 7.45 15.61
N SER A 542 13.31 6.30 14.92
CA SER A 542 13.39 5.00 15.58
C SER A 542 14.68 4.82 16.42
N GLY A 543 15.79 5.41 15.97
CA GLY A 543 17.04 5.43 16.72
C GLY A 543 17.09 6.53 17.78
N PHE A 544 16.52 7.69 17.47
CA PHE A 544 16.50 8.84 18.38
C PHE A 544 15.68 8.56 19.64
N GLY A 545 14.49 7.95 19.52
CA GLY A 545 13.59 7.73 20.64
C GLY A 545 14.23 6.98 21.80
N PRO A 546 14.79 5.77 21.60
CA PRO A 546 15.43 5.01 22.66
C PRO A 546 16.61 5.74 23.30
N TYR A 547 17.46 6.38 22.49
CA TYR A 547 18.60 7.17 22.98
C TYR A 547 18.12 8.34 23.84
N TRP A 548 17.14 9.10 23.36
CA TRP A 548 16.65 10.29 24.03
C TRP A 548 16.02 9.98 25.39
N ILE A 549 15.21 8.93 25.47
CA ILE A 549 14.64 8.47 26.75
C ILE A 549 15.77 8.06 27.72
N GLY A 550 16.77 7.32 27.26
CA GLY A 550 17.90 6.90 28.08
C GLY A 550 18.72 8.07 28.61
N HIS A 551 19.02 9.04 27.74
CA HIS A 551 19.75 10.24 28.09
C HIS A 551 19.00 11.10 29.14
N LEU A 552 17.71 11.30 28.93
CA LEU A 552 16.89 12.04 29.90
C LEU A 552 16.79 11.29 31.24
N ARG A 553 16.75 9.97 31.22
CA ARG A 553 16.71 9.19 32.45
C ARG A 553 18.02 9.25 33.24
N ASP A 554 19.17 9.19 32.56
CA ASP A 554 20.48 9.36 33.20
C ASP A 554 20.62 10.75 33.85
N THR A 555 20.13 11.79 33.18
CA THR A 555 20.27 13.19 33.64
C THR A 555 19.24 13.57 34.71
N THR A 556 18.04 13.00 34.68
CA THR A 556 16.93 13.38 35.60
C THR A 556 16.57 12.32 36.64
N GLY A 557 17.12 11.11 36.51
CA GLY A 557 16.78 9.96 37.36
C GLY A 557 15.39 9.37 37.17
N SER A 558 14.62 9.83 36.15
CA SER A 558 13.21 9.48 36.00
C SER A 558 12.81 9.18 34.56
N PHE A 559 11.95 8.17 34.35
CA PHE A 559 11.28 7.93 33.05
C PHE A 559 10.31 9.05 32.68
N ARG A 560 9.80 9.81 33.64
CA ARG A 560 8.77 10.85 33.42
C ARG A 560 9.19 11.85 32.34
N THR A 561 10.39 12.39 32.44
CA THR A 561 10.89 13.38 31.46
C THR A 561 11.00 12.82 30.06
N GLY A 562 11.45 11.56 29.93
CA GLY A 562 11.49 10.84 28.65
C GLY A 562 10.09 10.65 28.05
N LEU A 563 9.13 10.19 28.85
CA LEU A 563 7.74 9.99 28.40
C LEU A 563 7.07 11.30 28.00
N LEU A 564 7.28 12.40 28.77
CA LEU A 564 6.72 13.72 28.46
C LEU A 564 7.31 14.28 27.16
N SER A 565 8.62 14.10 26.90
CA SER A 565 9.24 14.55 25.67
C SER A 565 8.70 13.80 24.44
N VAL A 566 8.53 12.48 24.54
CA VAL A 566 7.91 11.68 23.45
C VAL A 566 6.44 12.04 23.26
N ALA A 567 5.68 12.30 24.35
CA ALA A 567 4.32 12.79 24.29
C ALA A 567 4.21 14.12 23.52
N THR A 568 5.15 15.05 23.78
CA THR A 568 5.22 16.33 23.07
C THR A 568 5.47 16.12 21.57
N MET A 569 6.44 15.26 21.21
CA MET A 569 6.73 14.95 19.81
C MET A 569 5.54 14.33 19.09
N LEU A 570 4.84 13.40 19.72
CA LEU A 570 3.65 12.77 19.14
C LEU A 570 2.50 13.77 18.99
N THR A 571 2.29 14.64 19.98
CA THR A 571 1.29 15.70 19.91
C THR A 571 1.60 16.71 18.81
N LEU A 572 2.87 17.10 18.65
CA LEU A 572 3.31 17.96 17.54
C LEU A 572 3.09 17.28 16.19
N ALA A 573 3.36 15.98 16.06
CA ALA A 573 3.04 15.23 14.86
C ALA A 573 1.55 15.29 14.52
N GLY A 574 0.68 15.15 15.52
CA GLY A 574 -0.77 15.31 15.37
C GLY A 574 -1.17 16.71 14.91
N LEU A 575 -0.56 17.76 15.47
CA LEU A 575 -0.78 19.15 15.05
C LEU A 575 -0.32 19.37 13.61
N ILE A 576 0.90 18.93 13.26
CA ILE A 576 1.44 19.08 11.90
C ILE A 576 0.49 18.46 10.88
N VAL A 577 -0.03 17.26 11.13
CA VAL A 577 -0.98 16.59 10.23
C VAL A 577 -2.24 17.43 10.01
N LEU A 578 -2.72 18.15 11.02
CA LEU A 578 -3.89 19.03 10.87
C LEU A 578 -3.63 20.22 9.93
N PHE A 579 -2.38 20.67 9.79
CA PHE A 579 -1.97 21.75 8.91
C PHE A 579 -1.45 21.27 7.55
N LEU A 580 -1.14 19.98 7.39
CA LEU A 580 -0.78 19.43 6.08
C LEU A 580 -1.97 19.59 5.14
N ASP A 581 -1.78 20.35 4.10
CA ASP A 581 -2.83 20.83 3.21
C ASP A 581 -3.61 19.69 2.57
N ARG A 582 -4.92 19.92 2.43
CA ARG A 582 -5.77 19.05 1.61
C ARG A 582 -5.15 19.05 0.22
N SER A 583 -4.90 17.87 -0.34
CA SER A 583 -4.32 17.62 -1.68
C SER A 583 -4.51 18.82 -2.61
N PRO A 584 -3.51 19.18 -3.43
CA PRO A 584 -3.68 20.28 -4.37
C PRO A 584 -5.02 20.03 -5.08
N ARG A 585 -5.98 20.93 -4.89
CA ARG A 585 -7.17 20.99 -5.72
C ARG A 585 -6.62 20.91 -7.13
N ARG A 586 -6.94 19.84 -7.86
CA ARG A 586 -6.68 19.78 -9.28
C ARG A 586 -7.08 21.15 -9.81
N SER A 587 -6.10 21.97 -10.07
CA SER A 587 -6.30 23.20 -10.81
C SER A 587 -6.89 22.76 -12.12
N THR A 588 -8.11 23.11 -12.28
CA THR A 588 -9.00 22.91 -13.43
C THR A 588 -8.30 23.26 -14.74
#